data_012cf3226cad49a13c815093275de47a
#
_entry.id   012cf3226cad49a13c815093275de47a
#
_cell.length_a   1.000
_cell.length_b   1.000
_cell.length_c   1.000
_cell.angle_alpha   90.00
_cell.angle_beta   90.00
_cell.angle_gamma   90.00
#
_symmetry.space_group_name_H-M   'P 1'
#
loop_
_entity.id
_entity.type
_entity.pdbx_description
1 polymer ?
#
loop_
_entity_poly.entity_id
_entity_poly.type
_entity_poly.pdbx_seq_one_letter_code
_entity_poly.pdbx_strand_id
1 'polypeptide(L)'
;MSNYLISLNNPEYGVTLFKSGWTGNHRLDDDGFPHARLSEFNREYGKHGWVVTYCSNLTMNDDRKTYLVEQISQILMGIKKLDFFPTQKMAKDLGIQSGWTEIFAVDLNQLRGYQGRAVQICQGFNWNYRRIQKWIKQTCQANFGADSWAEYKYGEPVFRTSPFNSRYNYEVKSNG
;
A
#
# COMPACT_ATOMS: atom_id res chain seq x y z
N MET A 1 -2.79 -17.11 -4.78
CA MET A 1 -2.88 -15.74 -4.29
C MET A 1 -1.56 -15.20 -3.83
N SER A 2 -1.31 -13.95 -4.04
CA SER A 2 -0.07 -13.36 -3.55
C SER A 2 -0.24 -11.91 -3.11
N ASN A 3 0.54 -11.54 -2.10
CA ASN A 3 0.87 -10.14 -1.82
C ASN A 3 2.02 -9.75 -2.73
N TYR A 4 1.83 -8.77 -3.56
CA TYR A 4 2.87 -8.27 -4.46
C TYR A 4 3.42 -6.94 -3.94
N LEU A 5 4.68 -6.71 -4.25
CA LEU A 5 5.38 -5.45 -4.00
C LEU A 5 5.85 -4.90 -5.33
N ILE A 6 5.48 -3.65 -5.60
CA ILE A 6 5.92 -2.94 -6.80
C ILE A 6 6.55 -1.62 -6.44
N SER A 7 7.45 -1.15 -7.29
CA SER A 7 7.97 0.21 -7.20
C SER A 7 7.32 1.10 -8.26
N LEU A 8 7.14 2.36 -7.89
CA LEU A 8 6.66 3.43 -8.75
C LEU A 8 7.74 4.50 -8.80
N ASN A 9 8.35 4.67 -9.95
CA ASN A 9 9.36 5.70 -10.16
C ASN A 9 8.82 6.79 -11.08
N ASN A 10 8.98 8.05 -10.68
CA ASN A 10 8.69 9.17 -11.55
C ASN A 10 9.95 10.01 -11.73
N PRO A 11 10.62 9.91 -12.89
CA PRO A 11 11.86 10.66 -13.16
C PRO A 11 11.68 12.17 -13.12
N GLU A 12 10.51 12.69 -13.49
CA GLU A 12 10.23 14.14 -13.46
C GLU A 12 10.34 14.69 -12.04
N TYR A 13 9.91 13.93 -11.04
CA TYR A 13 9.94 14.36 -9.64
C TYR A 13 11.11 13.78 -8.85
N GLY A 14 11.89 12.87 -9.45
CA GLY A 14 12.99 12.19 -8.77
C GLY A 14 12.54 11.33 -7.59
N VAL A 15 11.36 10.74 -7.68
CA VAL A 15 10.72 10.02 -6.58
C VAL A 15 10.55 8.55 -6.93
N THR A 16 10.90 7.70 -5.98
CA THR A 16 10.61 6.26 -6.02
C THR A 16 9.75 5.87 -4.82
N LEU A 17 8.60 5.29 -5.09
CA LEU A 17 7.62 4.87 -4.09
C LEU A 17 7.40 3.37 -4.17
N PHE A 18 6.88 2.79 -3.11
CA PHE A 18 6.53 1.38 -3.08
C PHE A 18 5.06 1.20 -2.75
N LYS A 19 4.44 0.25 -3.42
CA LYS A 19 3.06 -0.13 -3.24
C LYS A 19 3.00 -1.61 -2.92
N SER A 20 2.25 -1.96 -1.87
CA SER A 20 1.87 -3.34 -1.60
C SER A 20 0.42 -3.57 -2.02
N GLY A 21 0.12 -4.77 -2.45
CA GLY A 21 -1.23 -5.16 -2.79
C GLY A 21 -1.38 -6.67 -2.82
N TRP A 22 -2.58 -7.12 -3.15
CA TRP A 22 -2.82 -8.54 -3.33
C TRP A 22 -3.57 -8.82 -4.64
N THR A 23 -3.43 -10.03 -5.13
CA THR A 23 -4.14 -10.45 -6.33
C THR A 23 -4.58 -11.91 -6.21
N GLY A 24 -5.73 -12.21 -6.80
CA GLY A 24 -6.27 -13.58 -6.83
C GLY A 24 -5.47 -14.50 -7.75
N ASN A 25 -5.55 -15.79 -7.51
CA ASN A 25 -4.84 -16.81 -8.30
C ASN A 25 -5.17 -16.74 -9.79
N HIS A 26 -6.39 -16.39 -10.13
CA HIS A 26 -6.83 -16.27 -11.53
C HIS A 26 -6.13 -15.16 -12.32
N ARG A 27 -5.39 -14.28 -11.63
CA ARG A 27 -4.65 -13.17 -12.24
C ARG A 27 -3.14 -13.40 -12.22
N LEU A 28 -2.71 -14.56 -11.74
CA LEU A 28 -1.32 -14.97 -11.76
C LEU A 28 -1.08 -15.87 -12.97
N ASP A 29 0.11 -15.77 -13.56
CA ASP A 29 0.54 -16.75 -14.57
C ASP A 29 0.99 -18.06 -13.90
N ASP A 30 1.45 -19.02 -14.71
CA ASP A 30 1.88 -20.32 -14.22
C ASP A 30 3.06 -20.23 -13.24
N ASP A 31 3.87 -19.18 -13.34
CA ASP A 31 4.99 -18.90 -12.43
C ASP A 31 4.57 -18.12 -11.19
N GLY A 32 3.28 -17.80 -11.05
CA GLY A 32 2.75 -16.99 -9.94
C GLY A 32 3.00 -15.49 -10.10
N PHE A 33 3.31 -15.03 -11.29
CA PHE A 33 3.61 -13.63 -11.56
C PHE A 33 2.34 -12.83 -11.92
N PRO A 34 2.13 -11.63 -11.35
CA PRO A 34 0.89 -10.86 -11.57
C PRO A 34 0.94 -9.98 -12.83
N HIS A 35 1.18 -10.56 -14.01
CA HIS A 35 1.32 -9.82 -15.26
C HIS A 35 0.14 -8.89 -15.58
N ALA A 36 -1.08 -9.39 -15.41
CA ALA A 36 -2.27 -8.60 -15.72
C ALA A 36 -2.35 -7.35 -14.83
N ARG A 37 -2.02 -7.50 -13.56
CA ARG A 37 -2.06 -6.40 -12.60
C ARG A 37 -0.97 -5.36 -12.89
N LEU A 38 0.24 -5.80 -13.25
CA LEU A 38 1.32 -4.92 -13.66
C LEU A 38 0.97 -4.13 -14.93
N SER A 39 0.36 -4.79 -15.91
CA SER A 39 -0.09 -4.14 -17.14
C SER A 39 -1.15 -3.06 -16.85
N GLU A 40 -2.07 -3.33 -15.94
CA GLU A 40 -3.07 -2.34 -15.50
C GLU A 40 -2.38 -1.10 -14.89
N PHE A 41 -1.43 -1.30 -13.99
CA PHE A 41 -0.72 -0.19 -13.34
C PHE A 41 0.13 0.59 -14.33
N ASN A 42 0.84 -0.07 -15.24
CA ASN A 42 1.61 0.60 -16.27
C ASN A 42 0.71 1.45 -17.18
N ARG A 43 -0.46 0.96 -17.53
CA ARG A 43 -1.42 1.69 -18.32
C ARG A 43 -2.00 2.88 -17.56
N GLU A 44 -2.37 2.69 -16.30
CA GLU A 44 -3.01 3.73 -15.47
C GLU A 44 -2.03 4.82 -15.05
N TYR A 45 -0.91 4.41 -14.48
CA TYR A 45 0.06 5.37 -13.92
C TYR A 45 1.06 5.88 -14.96
N GLY A 46 1.34 5.07 -15.98
CA GLY A 46 2.30 5.43 -17.04
C GLY A 46 1.90 6.68 -17.82
N LYS A 47 0.62 6.96 -17.92
CA LYS A 47 0.09 8.19 -18.55
C LYS A 47 0.60 9.47 -17.87
N HIS A 48 1.01 9.37 -16.63
CA HIS A 48 1.47 10.48 -15.79
C HIS A 48 2.97 10.42 -15.50
N GLY A 49 3.69 9.62 -16.25
CA GLY A 49 5.15 9.53 -16.15
C GLY A 49 5.67 8.55 -15.09
N TRP A 50 4.81 7.76 -14.48
CA TRP A 50 5.23 6.73 -13.53
C TRP A 50 5.70 5.47 -14.24
N VAL A 51 6.86 4.97 -13.82
CA VAL A 51 7.39 3.67 -14.27
C VAL A 51 7.14 2.65 -13.17
N VAL A 52 6.39 1.60 -13.51
CA VAL A 52 6.01 0.54 -12.56
C VAL A 52 6.92 -0.64 -12.75
N THR A 53 7.56 -1.08 -11.66
CA THR A 53 8.45 -2.23 -11.67
C THR A 53 8.00 -3.24 -10.60
N TYR A 54 7.91 -4.50 -10.99
CA TYR A 54 7.66 -5.59 -10.06
C TYR A 54 8.92 -5.85 -9.22
N CYS A 55 8.74 -5.98 -7.92
CA CYS A 55 9.84 -6.23 -6.99
C CYS A 55 9.83 -7.64 -6.44
N SER A 56 8.72 -8.07 -5.87
CA SER A 56 8.58 -9.42 -5.32
C SER A 56 7.13 -9.72 -4.96
N ASN A 57 6.87 -10.98 -4.62
CA ASN A 57 5.59 -11.39 -4.04
C ASN A 57 5.80 -12.35 -2.87
N LEU A 58 4.80 -12.38 -1.99
CA LEU A 58 4.66 -13.40 -0.96
C LEU A 58 3.44 -14.22 -1.30
N THR A 59 3.65 -15.46 -1.71
CA THR A 59 2.57 -16.38 -2.06
C THR A 59 2.06 -17.10 -0.82
N MET A 60 0.76 -17.16 -0.68
CA MET A 60 0.08 -17.87 0.41
C MET A 60 -1.00 -18.78 -0.17
N ASN A 61 -1.29 -19.86 0.54
CA ASN A 61 -2.25 -20.88 0.10
C ASN A 61 -3.72 -20.48 0.31
N ASP A 62 -3.97 -19.38 1.01
CA ASP A 62 -5.30 -18.96 1.43
C ASP A 62 -5.49 -17.48 1.13
N ASP A 63 -6.59 -17.16 0.46
CA ASP A 63 -6.98 -15.80 0.11
C ASP A 63 -7.15 -14.90 1.32
N ARG A 64 -7.71 -15.46 2.40
CA ARG A 64 -7.91 -14.72 3.65
C ARG A 64 -6.58 -14.36 4.29
N LYS A 65 -5.62 -15.30 4.30
CA LYS A 65 -4.28 -15.04 4.83
C LYS A 65 -3.58 -13.90 4.07
N THR A 66 -3.65 -13.95 2.76
CA THR A 66 -3.06 -12.94 1.89
C THR A 66 -3.66 -11.55 2.16
N TYR A 67 -4.97 -11.48 2.26
CA TYR A 67 -5.70 -10.26 2.56
C TYR A 67 -5.34 -9.70 3.94
N LEU A 68 -5.26 -10.55 4.96
CA LEU A 68 -4.90 -10.14 6.32
C LEU A 68 -3.49 -9.59 6.40
N VAL A 69 -2.54 -10.21 5.72
CA VAL A 69 -1.14 -9.72 5.69
C VAL A 69 -1.06 -8.34 5.04
N GLU A 70 -1.77 -8.12 3.96
CA GLU A 70 -1.83 -6.80 3.33
C GLU A 70 -2.39 -5.76 4.28
N GLN A 71 -3.54 -6.03 4.88
CA GLN A 71 -4.20 -5.10 5.80
C GLN A 71 -3.33 -4.75 6.99
N ILE A 72 -2.74 -5.74 7.65
CA ILE A 72 -1.90 -5.51 8.82
C ILE A 72 -0.63 -4.76 8.45
N SER A 73 0.00 -5.08 7.32
CA SER A 73 1.19 -4.35 6.85
C SER A 73 0.90 -2.86 6.68
N GLN A 74 -0.22 -2.52 6.07
CA GLN A 74 -0.65 -1.14 5.88
C GLN A 74 -0.93 -0.43 7.21
N ILE A 75 -1.57 -1.11 8.15
CA ILE A 75 -1.84 -0.58 9.48
C ILE A 75 -0.52 -0.27 10.21
N LEU A 76 0.42 -1.18 10.20
CA LEU A 76 1.72 -1.00 10.85
C LEU A 76 2.48 0.18 10.26
N MET A 77 2.51 0.31 8.95
CA MET A 77 3.12 1.46 8.27
C MET A 77 2.36 2.75 8.53
N GLY A 78 1.04 2.69 8.57
CA GLY A 78 0.19 3.84 8.88
C GLY A 78 0.37 4.37 10.30
N ILE A 79 0.55 3.49 11.28
CA ILE A 79 0.87 3.86 12.68
C ILE A 79 2.19 4.65 12.72
N LYS A 80 3.16 4.27 11.91
CA LYS A 80 4.44 4.95 11.77
C LYS A 80 4.39 6.19 10.87
N LYS A 81 3.21 6.52 10.33
CA LYS A 81 3.00 7.67 9.43
C LYS A 81 3.89 7.60 8.18
N LEU A 82 4.03 6.42 7.61
CA LEU A 82 4.85 6.16 6.42
C LEU A 82 4.05 6.24 5.12
N ASP A 83 2.74 6.46 5.18
CA ASP A 83 1.92 6.68 3.99
C ASP A 83 2.41 7.91 3.23
N PHE A 84 2.45 7.78 1.91
CA PHE A 84 3.03 8.83 1.06
C PHE A 84 2.04 9.98 0.82
N PHE A 85 0.80 9.66 0.51
CA PHE A 85 -0.21 10.65 0.21
C PHE A 85 -1.12 10.90 1.43
N PRO A 86 -1.11 12.11 2.00
CA PRO A 86 -2.05 12.46 3.09
C PRO A 86 -3.50 12.46 2.64
N THR A 87 -3.77 12.86 1.38
CA THR A 87 -5.11 13.00 0.85
C THR A 87 -5.23 12.42 -0.55
N GLN A 88 -6.45 12.07 -0.94
CA GLN A 88 -6.75 11.62 -2.29
C GLN A 88 -6.44 12.71 -3.34
N LYS A 89 -6.67 13.96 -3.00
CA LYS A 89 -6.40 15.07 -3.91
C LYS A 89 -4.93 15.13 -4.30
N MET A 90 -4.02 14.98 -3.34
CA MET A 90 -2.58 14.99 -3.63
C MET A 90 -2.18 13.83 -4.54
N ALA A 91 -2.75 12.66 -4.32
CA ALA A 91 -2.52 11.52 -5.18
C ALA A 91 -3.01 11.76 -6.62
N LYS A 92 -4.21 12.31 -6.76
CA LYS A 92 -4.78 12.65 -8.07
C LYS A 92 -3.94 13.69 -8.80
N ASP A 93 -3.42 14.69 -8.10
CA ASP A 93 -2.56 15.73 -8.70
C ASP A 93 -1.28 15.11 -9.31
N LEU A 94 -0.85 13.96 -8.81
CA LEU A 94 0.27 13.19 -9.36
C LEU A 94 -0.15 12.06 -10.31
N GLY A 95 -1.43 11.97 -10.65
CA GLY A 95 -1.94 10.98 -11.59
C GLY A 95 -2.16 9.60 -11.01
N ILE A 96 -2.23 9.47 -9.68
CA ILE A 96 -2.54 8.22 -9.00
C ILE A 96 -3.97 8.28 -8.48
N GLN A 97 -4.92 7.71 -9.22
CA GLN A 97 -6.33 7.76 -8.86
C GLN A 97 -6.75 6.59 -7.97
N SER A 98 -6.29 5.39 -8.25
CA SER A 98 -6.61 4.20 -7.47
C SER A 98 -5.38 3.66 -6.75
N GLY A 99 -5.60 3.00 -5.61
CA GLY A 99 -4.52 2.38 -4.85
C GLY A 99 -3.61 3.35 -4.11
N TRP A 100 -3.94 4.63 -4.05
CA TRP A 100 -3.11 5.64 -3.39
C TRP A 100 -2.95 5.39 -1.88
N THR A 101 -3.90 4.74 -1.23
CA THR A 101 -3.85 4.40 0.20
C THR A 101 -2.85 3.29 0.51
N GLU A 102 -2.37 2.59 -0.52
CA GLU A 102 -1.45 1.47 -0.41
C GLU A 102 -0.02 1.84 -0.77
N ILE A 103 0.26 3.12 -0.94
CA ILE A 103 1.58 3.64 -1.32
C ILE A 103 2.26 4.25 -0.11
N PHE A 104 3.48 3.81 0.17
CA PHE A 104 4.22 4.19 1.37
C PHE A 104 5.61 4.70 1.03
N ALA A 105 6.09 5.64 1.84
CA ALA A 105 7.42 6.23 1.75
C ALA A 105 8.43 5.37 2.52
N VAL A 106 8.68 4.17 2.01
CA VAL A 106 9.59 3.17 2.59
C VAL A 106 10.45 2.59 1.49
N ASP A 107 11.58 2.00 1.84
CA ASP A 107 12.34 1.17 0.90
C ASP A 107 11.79 -0.26 0.86
N LEU A 108 12.29 -1.06 -0.09
CA LEU A 108 11.83 -2.44 -0.28
C LEU A 108 12.08 -3.32 0.96
N ASN A 109 13.21 -3.14 1.63
CA ASN A 109 13.56 -3.91 2.81
C ASN A 109 12.62 -3.60 3.98
N GLN A 110 12.29 -2.32 4.17
CA GLN A 110 11.30 -1.90 5.17
C GLN A 110 9.93 -2.49 4.86
N LEU A 111 9.50 -2.43 3.62
CA LEU A 111 8.20 -2.97 3.19
C LEU A 111 8.12 -4.47 3.46
N ARG A 112 9.16 -5.23 3.09
CA ARG A 112 9.26 -6.66 3.40
C ARG A 112 9.27 -6.93 4.90
N GLY A 113 9.94 -6.08 5.68
CA GLY A 113 9.97 -6.18 7.13
C GLY A 113 8.57 -6.04 7.74
N TYR A 114 7.78 -5.08 7.29
CA TYR A 114 6.39 -4.92 7.74
C TYR A 114 5.50 -6.09 7.31
N GLN A 115 5.71 -6.62 6.11
CA GLN A 115 5.01 -7.81 5.65
C GLN A 115 5.33 -9.03 6.53
N GLY A 116 6.60 -9.23 6.89
CA GLY A 116 7.02 -10.28 7.82
C GLY A 116 6.42 -10.12 9.21
N ARG A 117 6.36 -8.90 9.73
CA ARG A 117 5.72 -8.62 11.03
C ARG A 117 4.22 -8.90 10.99
N ALA A 118 3.56 -8.59 9.89
CA ALA A 118 2.15 -8.91 9.71
C ALA A 118 1.91 -10.42 9.76
N VAL A 119 2.76 -11.21 9.11
CA VAL A 119 2.71 -12.68 9.20
C VAL A 119 2.88 -13.15 10.65
N GLN A 120 3.84 -12.60 11.39
CA GLN A 120 4.07 -12.96 12.79
C GLN A 120 2.86 -12.65 13.68
N ILE A 121 2.21 -11.50 13.46
CA ILE A 121 0.98 -11.17 14.21
C ILE A 121 -0.11 -12.19 13.92
N CYS A 122 -0.32 -12.55 12.65
CA CYS A 122 -1.31 -13.56 12.28
C CYS A 122 -0.99 -14.92 12.87
N GLN A 123 0.28 -15.33 12.88
CA GLN A 123 0.73 -16.57 13.51
C GLN A 123 0.46 -16.57 15.02
N GLY A 124 0.65 -15.43 15.68
CA GLY A 124 0.34 -15.29 17.11
C GLY A 124 -1.13 -15.53 17.43
N PHE A 125 -2.03 -15.30 16.49
CA PHE A 125 -3.46 -15.64 16.59
C PHE A 125 -3.80 -17.01 16.00
N ASN A 126 -2.82 -17.84 15.66
CA ASN A 126 -3.02 -19.10 14.94
C ASN A 126 -3.86 -18.93 13.66
N TRP A 127 -3.72 -17.81 12.98
CA TRP A 127 -4.49 -17.46 11.77
C TRP A 127 -6.01 -17.50 12.00
N ASN A 128 -6.47 -17.28 13.22
CA ASN A 128 -7.89 -17.18 13.49
C ASN A 128 -8.45 -15.88 12.90
N TYR A 129 -9.19 -16.01 11.82
CA TYR A 129 -9.69 -14.88 11.04
C TYR A 129 -10.50 -13.90 11.89
N ARG A 130 -11.43 -14.40 12.69
CA ARG A 130 -12.30 -13.56 13.54
C ARG A 130 -11.50 -12.78 14.58
N ARG A 131 -10.53 -13.41 15.21
CA ARG A 131 -9.67 -12.75 16.19
C ARG A 131 -8.78 -11.70 15.57
N ILE A 132 -8.25 -11.99 14.39
CA ILE A 132 -7.40 -11.05 13.64
C ILE A 132 -8.24 -9.85 13.18
N GLN A 133 -9.44 -10.05 12.68
CA GLN A 133 -10.35 -8.97 12.30
C GLN A 133 -10.70 -8.07 13.49
N LYS A 134 -10.93 -8.66 14.66
CA LYS A 134 -11.17 -7.91 15.89
C LYS A 134 -9.94 -7.06 16.26
N TRP A 135 -8.76 -7.64 16.17
CA TRP A 135 -7.50 -6.93 16.42
C TRP A 135 -7.31 -5.77 15.45
N ILE A 136 -7.57 -5.99 14.16
CA ILE A 136 -7.50 -4.95 13.12
C ILE A 136 -8.42 -3.78 13.49
N LYS A 137 -9.67 -4.06 13.78
CA LYS A 137 -10.65 -3.03 14.13
C LYS A 137 -10.24 -2.25 15.37
N GLN A 138 -9.86 -2.94 16.44
CA GLN A 138 -9.43 -2.31 17.69
C GLN A 138 -8.17 -1.45 17.49
N THR A 139 -7.21 -1.95 16.73
CA THR A 139 -5.95 -1.23 16.45
C THR A 139 -6.20 0.00 15.59
N CYS A 140 -7.05 -0.09 14.59
CA CYS A 140 -7.43 1.05 13.75
C CYS A 140 -8.21 2.10 14.54
N GLN A 141 -9.13 1.70 15.40
CA GLN A 141 -9.86 2.63 16.27
C GLN A 141 -8.92 3.36 17.22
N ALA A 142 -7.98 2.64 17.84
CA ALA A 142 -7.03 3.22 18.79
C ALA A 142 -6.05 4.20 18.14
N ASN A 143 -5.63 3.95 16.89
CA ASN A 143 -4.60 4.74 16.21
C ASN A 143 -5.15 5.75 15.22
N PHE A 144 -6.29 5.48 14.60
CA PHE A 144 -6.83 6.26 13.49
C PHE A 144 -8.24 6.80 13.72
N GLY A 145 -8.96 6.30 14.73
CA GLY A 145 -10.36 6.65 14.94
C GLY A 145 -11.30 6.11 13.86
N ALA A 146 -10.92 5.05 13.17
CA ALA A 146 -11.68 4.40 12.11
C ALA A 146 -11.56 2.87 12.20
N ASP A 147 -12.46 2.15 11.54
CA ASP A 147 -12.47 0.68 11.60
C ASP A 147 -11.41 0.01 10.72
N SER A 148 -10.86 0.75 9.75
CA SER A 148 -9.82 0.25 8.86
C SER A 148 -8.89 1.38 8.41
N TRP A 149 -7.73 1.00 7.87
CA TRP A 149 -6.80 1.94 7.26
C TRP A 149 -7.41 2.68 6.07
N ALA A 150 -8.10 1.96 5.18
CA ALA A 150 -8.74 2.57 4.02
C ALA A 150 -9.82 3.59 4.43
N GLU A 151 -10.67 3.24 5.40
CA GLU A 151 -11.70 4.14 5.93
C GLU A 151 -11.09 5.42 6.51
N TYR A 152 -10.02 5.29 7.26
CA TYR A 152 -9.28 6.43 7.80
C TYR A 152 -8.74 7.33 6.67
N LYS A 153 -8.16 6.74 5.63
CA LYS A 153 -7.58 7.49 4.52
C LYS A 153 -8.61 8.20 3.66
N TYR A 154 -9.79 7.62 3.50
CA TYR A 154 -10.90 8.23 2.75
C TYR A 154 -11.77 9.15 3.60
N GLY A 155 -11.55 9.20 4.91
CA GLY A 155 -12.28 10.08 5.81
C GLY A 155 -11.89 11.55 5.70
N GLU A 156 -12.36 12.36 6.65
CA GLU A 156 -12.02 13.78 6.74
C GLU A 156 -10.49 13.97 6.80
N PRO A 157 -9.96 14.98 6.09
CA PRO A 157 -8.52 15.22 6.09
C PRO A 157 -8.03 15.54 7.50
N VAL A 158 -7.12 14.72 8.00
CA VAL A 158 -6.37 15.04 9.21
C VAL A 158 -5.21 15.92 8.79
N PHE A 159 -5.00 17.04 9.49
CA PHE A 159 -3.85 17.90 9.25
C PHE A 159 -2.57 17.13 9.59
N ARG A 160 -1.90 16.64 8.55
CA ARG A 160 -0.60 15.97 8.65
C ARG A 160 0.37 16.67 7.72
N THR A 161 1.61 16.78 8.16
CA THR A 161 2.70 17.18 7.27
C THR A 161 2.86 16.07 6.22
N SER A 162 2.79 16.45 4.94
CA SER A 162 3.02 15.49 3.87
C SER A 162 4.47 15.01 3.91
N PRO A 163 4.73 13.69 4.04
CA PRO A 163 6.09 13.17 3.91
C PRO A 163 6.67 13.45 2.53
N PHE A 164 5.82 13.65 1.54
CA PHE A 164 6.16 14.01 0.17
C PHE A 164 6.96 15.31 0.13
N ASN A 165 6.40 16.41 0.68
CA ASN A 165 7.02 17.72 0.63
C ASN A 165 8.33 17.78 1.42
N SER A 166 8.40 17.10 2.57
CA SER A 166 9.59 17.12 3.42
C SER A 166 10.72 16.22 2.92
N ARG A 167 10.39 15.09 2.27
CA ARG A 167 11.38 14.08 1.87
C ARG A 167 11.92 14.28 0.47
N TYR A 168 11.10 14.74 -0.46
CA TYR A 168 11.42 14.75 -1.88
C TYR A 168 11.42 16.14 -2.48
N ASN A 169 11.25 17.17 -1.65
CA ASN A 169 11.22 18.57 -2.09
C ASN A 169 10.30 18.79 -3.29
N TYR A 170 9.12 18.16 -3.22
CA TYR A 170 8.13 18.19 -4.29
C TYR A 170 7.12 19.31 -4.06
N GLU A 171 6.90 20.14 -5.08
CA GLU A 171 5.82 21.10 -5.11
C GLU A 171 4.67 20.53 -5.94
N VAL A 172 3.49 20.45 -5.33
CA VAL A 172 2.28 20.07 -6.04
C VAL A 172 2.03 21.17 -7.07
N LYS A 173 2.12 20.83 -8.37
CA LYS A 173 1.75 21.76 -9.43
C LYS A 173 0.27 22.10 -9.25
N SER A 174 -0.02 23.34 -8.88
CA SER A 174 -1.39 23.82 -8.90
C SER A 174 -1.86 23.75 -10.35
N ASN A 175 -2.88 22.93 -10.63
CA ASN A 175 -3.57 22.99 -11.90
C ASN A 175 -4.35 24.31 -11.94
N GLY A 176 -3.69 25.31 -12.45
CA GLY A 176 -4.36 26.54 -12.80
C GLY A 176 -5.20 26.31 -14.02
#